data_cf3762570fb89d0f3c5f5e66712075c6
#
_entry.id   cf3762570fb89d0f3c5f5e66712075c6
#
_cell.length_a   1.000
_cell.length_b   1.000
_cell.length_c   1.000
_cell.angle_alpha   90.00
_cell.angle_beta   90.00
_cell.angle_gamma   90.00
#
_symmetry.space_group_name_H-M   'P 1'
#
loop_
_entity.id
_entity.type
_entity.pdbx_description
1 polymer ?
#
loop_
_entity_poly.entity_id
_entity_poly.type
_entity_poly.pdbx_seq_one_letter_code
_entity_poly.pdbx_strand_id
1 'polypeptide(L)'
;GGLNSGCSMDTKNVFLEVALFDPISVTKTGRKLNLQSDARYRFERGIDTESIYWGVEAASQMINDLCGGEVSEYVSSEINVEKREVISFNTNMVKTFGGIEIQIKDQVKILKSLGFNVYELKSNLEIEIPTFRPDIVGEADIVEEIIRIYGFDKIPLKNINYE
;
A
#
# COMPACT_ATOMS: atom_id res chain seq x y z
N GLY A 1 15.16 9.91 16.60
CA GLY A 1 16.14 10.01 17.66
C GLY A 1 16.60 11.42 17.94
N GLY A 2 17.11 11.63 19.14
CA GLY A 2 17.71 12.90 19.53
C GLY A 2 19.17 13.00 19.06
N LEU A 3 19.76 14.17 19.21
CA LEU A 3 21.14 14.42 18.79
C LEU A 3 22.14 13.45 19.45
N ASN A 4 21.90 13.07 20.71
CA ASN A 4 22.78 12.21 21.49
C ASN A 4 22.49 10.70 21.32
N SER A 5 21.42 10.33 20.60
CA SER A 5 21.04 8.93 20.34
C SER A 5 21.12 8.54 18.87
N GLY A 6 21.65 9.43 18.03
CA GLY A 6 21.92 9.13 16.63
C GLY A 6 23.13 8.22 16.48
N CYS A 7 23.20 7.46 15.38
CA CYS A 7 24.36 6.65 15.04
C CYS A 7 25.57 7.53 14.65
N SER A 8 26.75 7.04 14.98
CA SER A 8 28.05 7.64 14.64
C SER A 8 28.99 6.55 14.10
N MET A 9 30.19 6.92 13.70
CA MET A 9 31.22 5.96 13.26
C MET A 9 31.69 5.02 14.37
N ASP A 10 31.48 5.40 15.64
CA ASP A 10 31.86 4.60 16.81
C ASP A 10 30.71 3.76 17.37
N THR A 11 29.53 3.81 16.74
CA THR A 11 28.33 3.08 17.19
C THR A 11 28.57 1.57 17.02
N LYS A 12 28.43 0.82 18.14
CA LYS A 12 28.58 -0.64 18.16
C LYS A 12 27.25 -1.37 18.36
N ASN A 13 26.31 -0.75 19.08
CA ASN A 13 25.00 -1.31 19.34
C ASN A 13 23.94 -0.35 18.81
N VAL A 14 22.93 -0.89 18.15
CA VAL A 14 21.82 -0.11 17.61
C VAL A 14 20.50 -0.60 18.19
N PHE A 15 19.58 0.33 18.42
CA PHE A 15 18.20 0.04 18.70
C PHE A 15 17.40 0.33 17.43
N LEU A 16 16.80 -0.72 16.86
CA LEU A 16 15.98 -0.61 15.65
C LEU A 16 14.51 -0.44 16.06
N GLU A 17 13.90 0.65 15.63
CA GLU A 17 12.47 0.92 15.77
C GLU A 17 11.79 0.75 14.41
N VAL A 18 10.77 -0.09 14.36
CA VAL A 18 9.85 -0.22 13.22
C VAL A 18 8.45 0.00 13.75
N ALA A 19 7.77 1.03 13.27
CA ALA A 19 6.54 1.50 13.90
C ALA A 19 5.48 1.93 12.88
N LEU A 20 4.22 1.88 13.31
CA LEU A 20 3.07 2.46 12.64
C LEU A 20 2.62 3.68 13.44
N PHE A 21 2.44 4.81 12.75
CA PHE A 21 1.96 6.05 13.35
C PHE A 21 0.64 6.48 12.72
N ASP A 22 -0.23 7.07 13.54
CA ASP A 22 -1.48 7.65 13.04
C ASP A 22 -1.19 8.79 12.04
N PRO A 23 -1.64 8.66 10.78
CA PRO A 23 -1.34 9.64 9.71
C PRO A 23 -1.80 11.06 10.05
N ILE A 24 -2.94 11.17 10.74
CA ILE A 24 -3.52 12.48 11.11
C ILE A 24 -2.63 13.17 12.16
N SER A 25 -2.17 12.43 13.16
CA SER A 25 -1.27 12.95 14.20
C SER A 25 0.07 13.36 13.60
N VAL A 26 0.64 12.56 12.70
CA VAL A 26 1.87 12.89 11.98
C VAL A 26 1.70 14.16 11.16
N THR A 27 0.61 14.28 10.41
CA THR A 27 0.31 15.47 9.61
C THR A 27 0.21 16.73 10.48
N LYS A 28 -0.58 16.67 11.56
CA LYS A 28 -0.76 17.81 12.48
C LYS A 28 0.56 18.23 13.12
N THR A 29 1.32 17.27 13.63
CA THR A 29 2.62 17.52 14.27
C THR A 29 3.63 18.09 13.28
N GLY A 30 3.72 17.51 12.09
CA GLY A 30 4.62 17.99 11.07
C GLY A 30 4.33 19.41 10.60
N ARG A 31 3.04 19.78 10.48
CA ARG A 31 2.64 21.16 10.19
C ARG A 31 2.97 22.12 11.33
N LYS A 32 2.63 21.73 12.57
CA LYS A 32 2.86 22.56 13.76
C LYS A 32 4.35 22.87 13.99
N LEU A 33 5.21 21.90 13.75
CA LEU A 33 6.66 22.00 13.95
C LEU A 33 7.43 22.39 12.69
N ASN A 34 6.74 22.60 11.57
CA ASN A 34 7.34 22.85 10.26
C ASN A 34 8.43 21.83 9.88
N LEU A 35 8.20 20.56 10.22
CA LEU A 35 9.11 19.47 9.92
C LEU A 35 8.85 18.95 8.51
N GLN A 36 9.90 18.83 7.70
CA GLN A 36 9.86 18.18 6.41
C GLN A 36 10.90 17.05 6.40
N SER A 37 10.44 15.82 6.17
CA SER A 37 11.29 14.64 6.08
C SER A 37 10.61 13.56 5.24
N ASP A 38 11.39 12.65 4.68
CA ASP A 38 10.86 11.49 3.95
C ASP A 38 9.99 10.60 4.84
N ALA A 39 10.36 10.45 6.11
CA ALA A 39 9.57 9.72 7.09
C ALA A 39 8.18 10.34 7.26
N ARG A 40 8.10 11.67 7.50
CA ARG A 40 6.82 12.36 7.56
C ARG A 40 6.01 12.18 6.29
N TYR A 41 6.62 12.38 5.13
CA TYR A 41 5.95 12.24 3.82
C TYR A 41 5.29 10.88 3.65
N ARG A 42 5.91 9.81 4.13
CA ARG A 42 5.38 8.44 4.06
C ARG A 42 4.30 8.20 5.10
N PHE A 43 4.57 8.51 6.37
CA PHE A 43 3.65 8.26 7.48
C PHE A 43 2.36 9.08 7.38
N GLU A 44 2.41 10.33 6.89
CA GLU A 44 1.21 11.17 6.76
C GLU A 44 0.24 10.69 5.67
N ARG A 45 0.68 9.80 4.77
CA ARG A 45 -0.13 9.17 3.72
C ARG A 45 -0.63 7.78 4.09
N GLY A 46 -0.20 7.26 5.22
CA GLY A 46 -0.41 5.88 5.61
C GLY A 46 0.63 4.95 5.00
N ILE A 47 0.98 3.93 5.74
CA ILE A 47 1.87 2.85 5.32
C ILE A 47 1.15 1.52 5.46
N ASP A 48 1.66 0.50 4.80
CA ASP A 48 1.15 -0.86 4.92
C ASP A 48 1.28 -1.37 6.37
N THR A 49 0.14 -1.65 7.00
CA THR A 49 0.08 -2.11 8.39
C THR A 49 0.69 -3.50 8.59
N GLU A 50 0.67 -4.35 7.55
CA GLU A 50 1.26 -5.68 7.58
C GLU A 50 2.79 -5.64 7.38
N SER A 51 3.35 -4.50 6.93
CA SER A 51 4.78 -4.38 6.62
C SER A 51 5.70 -4.32 7.85
N ILE A 52 5.15 -4.13 9.06
CA ILE A 52 5.95 -3.92 10.27
C ILE A 52 6.81 -5.14 10.59
N TYR A 53 6.23 -6.33 10.54
CA TYR A 53 6.96 -7.56 10.87
C TYR A 53 8.06 -7.87 9.87
N TRP A 54 7.73 -7.89 8.58
CA TRP A 54 8.76 -8.13 7.58
C TRP A 54 9.77 -6.97 7.51
N GLY A 55 9.36 -5.76 7.86
CA GLY A 55 10.23 -4.59 7.92
C GLY A 55 11.31 -4.72 8.99
N VAL A 56 10.97 -5.21 10.20
CA VAL A 56 11.97 -5.46 11.23
C VAL A 56 12.91 -6.61 10.85
N GLU A 57 12.38 -7.67 10.25
CA GLU A 57 13.19 -8.79 9.78
C GLU A 57 14.17 -8.36 8.68
N ALA A 58 13.67 -7.68 7.64
CA ALA A 58 14.49 -7.23 6.52
C ALA A 58 15.56 -6.23 6.97
N ALA A 59 15.21 -5.27 7.82
CA ALA A 59 16.17 -4.29 8.33
C ALA A 59 17.23 -4.95 9.22
N SER A 60 16.84 -5.88 10.10
CA SER A 60 17.78 -6.64 10.92
C SER A 60 18.72 -7.49 10.09
N GLN A 61 18.20 -8.18 9.07
CA GLN A 61 19.02 -8.96 8.15
C GLN A 61 20.01 -8.07 7.39
N MET A 62 19.60 -6.92 6.88
CA MET A 62 20.48 -5.99 6.18
C MET A 62 21.60 -5.46 7.09
N ILE A 63 21.29 -5.12 8.35
CA ILE A 63 22.30 -4.68 9.31
C ILE A 63 23.30 -5.81 9.56
N ASN A 64 22.82 -7.03 9.77
CA ASN A 64 23.68 -8.17 10.01
C ASN A 64 24.57 -8.51 8.81
N ASP A 65 24.04 -8.43 7.60
CA ASP A 65 24.81 -8.69 6.36
C ASP A 65 25.90 -7.64 6.10
N LEU A 66 25.61 -6.37 6.43
CA LEU A 66 26.53 -5.25 6.14
C LEU A 66 27.52 -4.98 7.27
N CYS A 67 27.12 -5.18 8.52
CA CYS A 67 27.87 -4.79 9.70
C CYS A 67 28.31 -5.98 10.56
N GLY A 68 27.69 -7.14 10.36
CA GLY A 68 27.81 -8.26 11.26
C GLY A 68 27.11 -8.02 12.60
N GLY A 69 27.34 -8.91 13.56
CA GLY A 69 26.82 -8.79 14.93
C GLY A 69 25.79 -9.86 15.27
N GLU A 70 25.13 -9.68 16.41
CA GLU A 70 24.09 -10.57 16.92
C GLU A 70 22.78 -9.78 17.05
N VAL A 71 21.70 -10.36 16.55
CA VAL A 71 20.35 -9.79 16.65
C VAL A 71 19.70 -10.34 17.92
N SER A 72 19.19 -9.44 18.79
CA SER A 72 18.42 -9.82 19.97
C SER A 72 16.99 -10.21 19.61
N GLU A 73 16.24 -10.70 20.59
CA GLU A 73 14.78 -10.82 20.45
C GLU A 73 14.17 -9.42 20.27
N TYR A 74 13.14 -9.32 19.42
CA TYR A 74 12.37 -8.11 19.29
C TYR A 74 11.16 -8.11 20.24
N VAL A 75 10.80 -6.93 20.71
CA VAL A 75 9.61 -6.72 21.55
C VAL A 75 8.61 -5.92 20.72
N SER A 76 7.40 -6.43 20.57
CA SER A 76 6.33 -5.72 19.89
C SER A 76 5.19 -5.38 20.86
N SER A 77 4.57 -4.22 20.67
CA SER A 77 3.24 -3.96 21.20
C SER A 77 2.20 -4.65 20.32
N GLU A 78 1.00 -4.87 20.87
CA GLU A 78 -0.12 -5.36 20.05
C GLU A 78 -0.39 -4.38 18.92
N ILE A 79 -0.35 -4.89 17.69
CA ILE A 79 -0.72 -4.13 16.49
C ILE A 79 -2.13 -4.53 16.14
N ASN A 80 -3.07 -3.58 16.24
CA ASN A 80 -4.39 -3.76 15.65
C ASN A 80 -4.23 -3.69 14.12
N VAL A 81 -4.09 -4.85 13.50
CA VAL A 81 -4.16 -4.94 12.04
C VAL A 81 -5.61 -4.70 11.65
N GLU A 82 -5.85 -3.62 10.94
CA GLU A 82 -7.17 -3.35 10.39
C GLU A 82 -7.60 -4.49 9.47
N LYS A 83 -8.87 -4.88 9.59
CA LYS A 83 -9.43 -5.90 8.70
C LYS A 83 -9.34 -5.38 7.27
N ARG A 84 -8.83 -6.20 6.35
CA ARG A 84 -8.79 -5.86 4.93
C ARG A 84 -10.18 -5.51 4.42
N GLU A 85 -10.28 -4.44 3.68
CA GLU A 85 -11.53 -4.02 3.05
C GLU A 85 -11.86 -4.96 1.89
N VAL A 86 -13.16 -5.23 1.72
CA VAL A 86 -13.68 -6.04 0.62
C VAL A 86 -14.64 -5.20 -0.20
N ILE A 87 -14.35 -5.06 -1.48
CA ILE A 87 -15.20 -4.36 -2.43
C ILE A 87 -16.00 -5.37 -3.26
N SER A 88 -17.34 -5.22 -3.27
CA SER A 88 -18.18 -5.95 -4.21
C SER A 88 -18.14 -5.23 -5.56
N PHE A 89 -17.50 -5.83 -6.54
CA PHE A 89 -17.21 -5.23 -7.83
C PHE A 89 -18.07 -5.81 -8.93
N ASN A 90 -18.80 -4.92 -9.63
CA ASN A 90 -19.54 -5.27 -10.83
C ASN A 90 -18.61 -5.24 -12.05
N THR A 91 -18.32 -6.41 -12.64
CA THR A 91 -17.40 -6.53 -13.77
C THR A 91 -17.79 -5.70 -15.00
N ASN A 92 -19.09 -5.35 -15.14
CA ASN A 92 -19.56 -4.49 -16.22
C ASN A 92 -19.13 -3.02 -16.05
N MET A 93 -18.68 -2.61 -14.86
CA MET A 93 -18.17 -1.26 -14.60
C MET A 93 -16.96 -0.93 -15.49
N VAL A 94 -16.15 -1.90 -15.85
CA VAL A 94 -15.03 -1.71 -16.79
C VAL A 94 -15.52 -1.20 -18.14
N LYS A 95 -16.67 -1.71 -18.62
CA LYS A 95 -17.28 -1.26 -19.87
C LYS A 95 -18.01 0.07 -19.72
N THR A 96 -18.84 0.20 -18.68
CA THR A 96 -19.74 1.37 -18.52
C THR A 96 -19.00 2.62 -18.07
N PHE A 97 -18.04 2.48 -17.17
CA PHE A 97 -17.24 3.57 -16.63
C PHE A 97 -15.89 3.71 -17.35
N GLY A 98 -15.21 2.60 -17.60
CA GLY A 98 -13.90 2.59 -18.24
C GLY A 98 -13.94 2.71 -19.78
N GLY A 99 -15.10 2.52 -20.40
CA GLY A 99 -15.29 2.69 -21.85
C GLY A 99 -14.72 1.57 -22.72
N ILE A 100 -14.22 0.49 -22.14
CA ILE A 100 -13.61 -0.64 -22.84
C ILE A 100 -14.17 -1.95 -22.33
N GLU A 101 -14.36 -2.93 -23.22
CA GLU A 101 -14.83 -4.25 -22.87
C GLU A 101 -13.64 -5.19 -22.67
N ILE A 102 -13.49 -5.70 -21.43
CA ILE A 102 -12.44 -6.65 -21.04
C ILE A 102 -13.12 -7.89 -20.48
N GLN A 103 -12.70 -9.07 -20.94
CA GLN A 103 -13.27 -10.33 -20.45
C GLN A 103 -13.00 -10.50 -18.95
N ILE A 104 -13.98 -11.06 -18.21
CA ILE A 104 -13.90 -11.24 -16.76
C ILE A 104 -12.64 -11.99 -16.35
N LYS A 105 -12.26 -13.04 -17.06
CA LYS A 105 -11.03 -13.80 -16.81
C LYS A 105 -9.76 -12.93 -16.85
N ASP A 106 -9.73 -11.94 -17.75
CA ASP A 106 -8.58 -11.05 -17.88
C ASP A 106 -8.59 -9.99 -16.77
N GLN A 107 -9.80 -9.48 -16.39
CA GLN A 107 -9.95 -8.60 -15.22
C GLN A 107 -9.43 -9.31 -13.95
N VAL A 108 -9.88 -10.55 -13.69
CA VAL A 108 -9.44 -11.35 -12.54
C VAL A 108 -7.93 -11.60 -12.56
N LYS A 109 -7.37 -11.95 -13.73
CA LYS A 109 -5.93 -12.17 -13.89
C LYS A 109 -5.12 -10.91 -13.57
N ILE A 110 -5.57 -9.76 -14.06
CA ILE A 110 -4.92 -8.47 -13.80
C ILE A 110 -4.93 -8.18 -12.28
N LEU A 111 -6.11 -8.24 -11.65
CA LEU A 111 -6.24 -7.95 -10.22
C LEU A 111 -5.37 -8.88 -9.37
N LYS A 112 -5.39 -10.20 -9.66
CA LYS A 112 -4.52 -11.15 -8.95
C LYS A 112 -3.03 -10.86 -9.15
N SER A 113 -2.61 -10.39 -10.33
CA SER A 113 -1.21 -10.00 -10.57
C SER A 113 -0.77 -8.76 -9.80
N LEU A 114 -1.74 -7.93 -9.38
CA LEU A 114 -1.52 -6.75 -8.54
C LEU A 114 -1.62 -7.04 -7.02
N GLY A 115 -1.83 -8.31 -6.64
CA GLY A 115 -1.87 -8.74 -5.25
C GLY A 115 -3.27 -8.69 -4.61
N PHE A 116 -4.32 -8.42 -5.38
CA PHE A 116 -5.69 -8.50 -4.87
C PHE A 116 -6.13 -9.97 -4.72
N ASN A 117 -6.85 -10.28 -3.64
CA ASN A 117 -7.55 -11.53 -3.51
C ASN A 117 -8.93 -11.40 -4.16
N VAL A 118 -9.19 -12.21 -5.18
CA VAL A 118 -10.42 -12.10 -5.96
C VAL A 118 -11.22 -13.39 -5.86
N TYR A 119 -12.46 -13.25 -5.38
CA TYR A 119 -13.45 -14.33 -5.23
C TYR A 119 -14.57 -14.11 -6.23
N GLU A 120 -14.81 -15.11 -7.08
CA GLU A 120 -15.83 -15.04 -8.13
C GLU A 120 -17.19 -15.47 -7.57
N LEU A 121 -18.17 -14.57 -7.62
CA LEU A 121 -19.58 -14.82 -7.33
C LEU A 121 -20.36 -14.90 -8.65
N LYS A 122 -21.63 -15.32 -8.58
CA LYS A 122 -22.45 -15.54 -9.79
C LYS A 122 -22.57 -14.33 -10.71
N SER A 123 -22.55 -13.11 -10.18
CA SER A 123 -22.75 -11.87 -10.95
C SER A 123 -21.69 -10.79 -10.68
N ASN A 124 -20.93 -10.90 -9.61
CA ASN A 124 -19.96 -9.91 -9.17
C ASN A 124 -18.66 -10.60 -8.75
N LEU A 125 -17.60 -9.80 -8.55
CA LEU A 125 -16.40 -10.23 -7.88
C LEU A 125 -16.39 -9.63 -6.46
N GLU A 126 -15.97 -10.40 -5.47
CA GLU A 126 -15.54 -9.86 -4.18
C GLU A 126 -14.03 -9.70 -4.22
N ILE A 127 -13.56 -8.49 -4.03
CA ILE A 127 -12.16 -8.11 -4.13
C ILE A 127 -11.68 -7.66 -2.76
N GLU A 128 -10.82 -8.45 -2.15
CA GLU A 128 -10.15 -8.08 -0.90
C GLU A 128 -8.91 -7.25 -1.24
N ILE A 129 -8.88 -6.04 -0.67
CA ILE A 129 -7.84 -5.04 -0.94
C ILE A 129 -6.60 -5.35 -0.13
N PRO A 130 -5.40 -5.42 -0.74
CA PRO A 130 -4.18 -5.62 0.01
C PRO A 130 -3.85 -4.38 0.85
N THR A 131 -3.29 -4.59 2.03
CA THR A 131 -3.01 -3.53 3.02
C THR A 131 -2.02 -2.48 2.53
N PHE A 132 -1.20 -2.82 1.54
CA PHE A 132 -0.27 -1.87 0.89
C PHE A 132 -0.94 -0.95 -0.15
N ARG A 133 -2.26 -1.08 -0.37
CA ARG A 133 -3.05 -0.25 -1.29
C ARG A 133 -4.12 0.55 -0.55
N PRO A 134 -3.73 1.49 0.33
CA PRO A 134 -4.68 2.33 1.06
C PRO A 134 -5.41 3.34 0.14
N ASP A 135 -5.01 3.45 -1.10
CA ASP A 135 -5.57 4.31 -2.14
C ASP A 135 -6.82 3.75 -2.80
N ILE A 136 -7.05 2.44 -2.68
CA ILE A 136 -8.20 1.75 -3.28
C ILE A 136 -9.37 1.76 -2.30
N VAL A 137 -10.38 2.55 -2.60
CA VAL A 137 -11.56 2.74 -1.72
C VAL A 137 -12.90 2.38 -2.39
N GLY A 138 -12.92 2.21 -3.72
CA GLY A 138 -14.16 1.94 -4.43
C GLY A 138 -14.00 1.23 -5.76
N GLU A 139 -15.15 0.95 -6.41
CA GLU A 139 -15.17 0.26 -7.70
C GLU A 139 -14.47 1.04 -8.82
N ALA A 140 -14.46 2.38 -8.74
CA ALA A 140 -13.79 3.24 -9.73
C ALA A 140 -12.27 3.00 -9.73
N ASP A 141 -11.67 2.84 -8.54
CA ASP A 141 -10.24 2.59 -8.40
C ASP A 141 -9.88 1.20 -8.95
N ILE A 142 -10.76 0.22 -8.76
CA ILE A 142 -10.62 -1.12 -9.35
C ILE A 142 -10.65 -1.05 -10.88
N VAL A 143 -11.56 -0.25 -11.46
CA VAL A 143 -11.62 -0.04 -12.93
C VAL A 143 -10.33 0.60 -13.42
N GLU A 144 -9.81 1.61 -12.72
CA GLU A 144 -8.54 2.26 -13.06
C GLU A 144 -7.39 1.26 -13.09
N GLU A 145 -7.26 0.43 -12.05
CA GLU A 145 -6.20 -0.58 -11.96
C GLU A 145 -6.27 -1.59 -13.11
N ILE A 146 -7.47 -2.06 -13.44
CA ILE A 146 -7.65 -2.98 -14.56
C ILE A 146 -7.23 -2.33 -15.88
N ILE A 147 -7.68 -1.11 -16.15
CA ILE A 147 -7.39 -0.41 -17.41
C ILE A 147 -5.91 -0.02 -17.48
N ARG A 148 -5.32 0.41 -16.38
CA ARG A 148 -3.89 0.77 -16.31
C ARG A 148 -2.97 -0.38 -16.75
N ILE A 149 -3.30 -1.61 -16.32
CA ILE A 149 -2.53 -2.80 -16.71
C ILE A 149 -2.91 -3.29 -18.09
N TYR A 150 -4.21 -3.22 -18.46
CA TYR A 150 -4.66 -3.63 -19.78
C TYR A 150 -4.10 -2.73 -20.90
N GLY A 151 -4.03 -1.43 -20.64
CA GLY A 151 -3.49 -0.39 -21.53
C GLY A 151 -4.51 0.71 -21.82
N PHE A 152 -4.21 1.94 -21.44
CA PHE A 152 -5.04 3.12 -21.75
C PHE A 152 -5.13 3.41 -23.25
N ASP A 153 -4.09 3.06 -24.00
CA ASP A 153 -4.02 3.18 -25.46
C ASP A 153 -5.06 2.34 -26.19
N LYS A 154 -5.61 1.32 -25.53
CA LYS A 154 -6.66 0.45 -26.09
C LYS A 154 -8.07 0.98 -25.89
N ILE A 155 -8.25 2.06 -25.15
CA ILE A 155 -9.57 2.67 -24.97
C ILE A 155 -10.00 3.32 -26.30
N PRO A 156 -11.17 2.96 -26.85
CA PRO A 156 -11.62 3.50 -28.12
C PRO A 156 -11.96 4.98 -27.99
N LEU A 157 -11.41 5.80 -28.87
CA LEU A 157 -11.77 7.22 -28.95
C LEU A 157 -13.21 7.35 -29.47
N LYS A 158 -14.05 8.05 -28.70
CA LYS A 158 -15.41 8.40 -29.12
C LYS A 158 -15.46 9.87 -29.51
N ASN A 159 -16.08 10.16 -30.68
CA ASN A 159 -16.37 11.54 -31.04
C ASN A 159 -17.42 12.12 -30.07
N ILE A 160 -17.14 13.28 -29.52
CA ILE A 160 -18.12 14.03 -28.74
C ILE A 160 -19.02 14.74 -29.75
N ASN A 161 -20.27 14.26 -29.88
CA ASN A 161 -21.28 15.01 -30.63
C ASN A 161 -21.74 16.17 -29.73
N TYR A 162 -21.41 17.40 -30.13
CA TYR A 162 -21.99 18.59 -29.54
C TYR A 162 -23.36 18.76 -30.20
N GLU A 163 -24.44 18.48 -29.49
CA GLU A 163 -25.79 18.95 -29.83
C GLU A 163 -26.01 20.34 -29.24
#